data_f450fc27e0b91670859b2e7706d2cc5b
#
_entry.id   f450fc27e0b91670859b2e7706d2cc5b
#
_cell.length_a   1.000
_cell.length_b   1.000
_cell.length_c   1.000
_cell.angle_alpha   90.00
_cell.angle_beta   90.00
_cell.angle_gamma   90.00
#
_symmetry.space_group_name_H-M   'P 1'
#
loop_
_entity.id
_entity.type
_entity.pdbx_description
1 polymer ?
#
loop_
_entity_poly.entity_id
_entity_poly.type
_entity_poly.pdbx_seq_one_letter_code
_entity_poly.pdbx_strand_id
1 'polypeptide(L)'
;MAEKKKAAPSAAPSPAGDKKKALETAIAQIEKNYGKGAIMRLGDDIPVNVEAISTGSLSLDLALGIGGVPRGRIVEIYGPESCGKTTLALHVVASAQKGGGEAAYIDVEHALEPAYARALGVDIDNLLISQPDTGEQALEITEQLVRSGALDVVVIDSVAALLPRSELEGEMGESSVGVVARLMSQALRKLAGVVSKTGCIVIFINQLREKIGVMYGNPETTPGGRALKYFASVRIDMRRIETLKNGSEMIGNRTRAKVIKN
;
A
#
# COMPACT_ATOMS: atom_id res chain seq x y z
N MET A 1 58.29 1.08 -61.31
CA MET A 1 57.49 2.13 -60.61
C MET A 1 56.37 1.48 -59.86
N ALA A 2 56.47 1.36 -58.54
CA ALA A 2 55.47 0.74 -57.67
C ALA A 2 54.89 1.80 -56.79
N GLU A 3 53.64 2.10 -57.04
CA GLU A 3 52.85 3.05 -56.21
C GLU A 3 52.54 2.48 -54.85
N LYS A 4 52.99 3.12 -53.78
CA LYS A 4 52.66 2.88 -52.41
C LYS A 4 51.23 3.44 -52.14
N LYS A 5 50.22 2.54 -51.96
CA LYS A 5 48.94 2.90 -51.39
C LYS A 5 49.13 3.38 -49.92
N LYS A 6 48.79 4.65 -49.67
CA LYS A 6 48.67 5.23 -48.32
C LYS A 6 47.47 4.58 -47.63
N ALA A 7 47.69 3.95 -46.48
CA ALA A 7 46.64 3.53 -45.56
C ALA A 7 45.98 4.78 -44.95
N ALA A 8 44.64 4.82 -44.93
CA ALA A 8 43.85 5.84 -44.27
C ALA A 8 44.04 5.76 -42.74
N PRO A 9 44.02 6.87 -42.00
CA PRO A 9 44.16 6.87 -40.57
C PRO A 9 42.93 6.25 -39.90
N SER A 10 43.17 5.31 -38.99
CA SER A 10 42.19 4.74 -38.06
C SER A 10 41.51 5.90 -37.30
N ALA A 11 40.19 5.98 -37.39
CA ALA A 11 39.42 6.97 -36.65
C ALA A 11 39.63 6.78 -35.14
N ALA A 12 40.01 7.85 -34.45
CA ALA A 12 40.13 7.87 -33.00
C ALA A 12 38.76 7.54 -32.34
N PRO A 13 38.72 6.80 -31.22
CA PRO A 13 37.48 6.46 -30.54
C PRO A 13 36.76 7.74 -30.12
N SER A 14 35.51 7.85 -30.50
CA SER A 14 34.69 9.02 -30.14
C SER A 14 34.44 9.01 -28.63
N PRO A 15 34.38 10.19 -27.94
CA PRO A 15 34.09 10.29 -26.49
C PRO A 15 32.78 9.61 -26.08
N ALA A 16 31.85 9.38 -27.00
CA ALA A 16 30.59 8.67 -26.80
C ALA A 16 30.77 7.15 -26.69
N GLY A 17 31.75 6.57 -27.44
CA GLY A 17 32.04 5.12 -27.37
C GLY A 17 32.67 4.72 -26.05
N ASP A 18 33.55 5.54 -25.50
CA ASP A 18 34.21 5.28 -24.21
C ASP A 18 33.21 5.40 -23.03
N LYS A 19 32.28 6.35 -23.09
CA LYS A 19 31.20 6.48 -22.09
C LYS A 19 30.28 5.26 -22.11
N LYS A 20 29.93 4.72 -23.27
CA LYS A 20 29.06 3.55 -23.40
C LYS A 20 29.74 2.30 -22.82
N LYS A 21 31.01 2.06 -23.13
CA LYS A 21 31.78 0.96 -22.56
C LYS A 21 31.94 1.08 -21.05
N ALA A 22 32.20 2.28 -20.53
CA ALA A 22 32.31 2.52 -19.10
C ALA A 22 30.98 2.21 -18.38
N LEU A 23 29.84 2.60 -18.98
CA LEU A 23 28.50 2.31 -18.46
C LEU A 23 28.21 0.80 -18.48
N GLU A 24 28.53 0.09 -19.57
CA GLU A 24 28.34 -1.36 -19.68
C GLU A 24 29.19 -2.10 -18.62
N THR A 25 30.42 -1.65 -18.38
CA THR A 25 31.29 -2.21 -17.34
C THR A 25 30.68 -1.98 -15.94
N ALA A 26 30.19 -0.79 -15.68
CA ALA A 26 29.53 -0.48 -14.40
C ALA A 26 28.26 -1.31 -14.17
N ILE A 27 27.42 -1.50 -15.19
CA ILE A 27 26.22 -2.35 -15.15
C ILE A 27 26.62 -3.80 -14.83
N ALA A 28 27.62 -4.36 -15.54
CA ALA A 28 28.11 -5.71 -15.28
C ALA A 28 28.65 -5.90 -13.85
N GLN A 29 29.33 -4.87 -13.32
CA GLN A 29 29.79 -4.89 -11.93
C GLN A 29 28.65 -4.86 -10.91
N ILE A 30 27.64 -4.06 -11.17
CA ILE A 30 26.42 -3.97 -10.32
C ILE A 30 25.70 -5.32 -10.33
N GLU A 31 25.47 -5.91 -11.50
CA GLU A 31 24.82 -7.21 -11.62
C GLU A 31 25.61 -8.33 -10.92
N LYS A 32 26.95 -8.28 -10.99
CA LYS A 32 27.81 -9.23 -10.29
C LYS A 32 27.70 -9.10 -8.77
N ASN A 33 27.60 -7.88 -8.24
CA ASN A 33 27.59 -7.61 -6.81
C ASN A 33 26.21 -7.76 -6.18
N TYR A 34 25.14 -7.44 -6.92
CA TYR A 34 23.78 -7.35 -6.40
C TYR A 34 22.77 -8.28 -7.07
N GLY A 35 23.22 -9.06 -8.07
CA GLY A 35 22.40 -9.99 -8.83
C GLY A 35 21.82 -9.39 -10.13
N LYS A 36 21.40 -10.28 -11.02
CA LYS A 36 20.72 -9.89 -12.28
C LYS A 36 19.42 -9.16 -11.97
N GLY A 37 19.18 -8.05 -12.68
CA GLY A 37 18.00 -7.21 -12.46
C GLY A 37 18.16 -6.14 -11.38
N ALA A 38 19.35 -6.04 -10.74
CA ALA A 38 19.64 -4.94 -9.81
C ALA A 38 19.64 -3.56 -10.49
N ILE A 39 19.92 -3.54 -11.79
CA ILE A 39 19.81 -2.38 -12.66
C ILE A 39 19.20 -2.81 -13.98
N MET A 40 18.29 -2.01 -14.55
CA MET A 40 17.65 -2.27 -15.83
C MET A 40 17.35 -0.95 -16.54
N ARG A 41 17.19 -1.00 -17.84
CA ARG A 41 16.72 0.16 -18.60
C ARG A 41 15.20 0.15 -18.61
N LEU A 42 14.58 1.30 -18.38
CA LEU A 42 13.12 1.43 -18.34
C LEU A 42 12.45 1.06 -19.68
N GLY A 43 13.19 1.11 -20.78
CA GLY A 43 12.68 0.74 -22.12
C GLY A 43 12.96 -0.71 -22.53
N ASP A 44 13.67 -1.51 -21.71
CA ASP A 44 13.78 -2.92 -21.94
C ASP A 44 12.39 -3.55 -21.69
N ASP A 45 11.92 -4.43 -22.58
CA ASP A 45 10.57 -5.03 -22.63
C ASP A 45 10.22 -5.80 -21.33
N ILE A 46 10.08 -5.06 -20.24
CA ILE A 46 9.43 -5.55 -19.04
C ILE A 46 7.96 -5.12 -19.22
N PRO A 47 7.03 -6.06 -19.44
CA PRO A 47 5.63 -5.70 -19.46
C PRO A 47 5.31 -5.10 -18.09
N VAL A 48 5.02 -3.79 -18.04
CA VAL A 48 4.51 -3.10 -16.85
C VAL A 48 3.05 -3.55 -16.66
N ASN A 49 2.85 -4.87 -16.60
CA ASN A 49 1.56 -5.43 -16.25
C ASN A 49 1.48 -5.48 -14.73
N VAL A 50 1.01 -4.40 -14.14
CA VAL A 50 0.74 -4.36 -12.70
C VAL A 50 -0.50 -5.20 -12.46
N GLU A 51 -0.31 -6.39 -11.89
CA GLU A 51 -1.42 -7.21 -11.42
C GLU A 51 -2.20 -6.48 -10.34
N ALA A 52 -3.52 -6.66 -10.33
CA ALA A 52 -4.42 -6.02 -9.39
C ALA A 52 -5.43 -7.01 -8.81
N ILE A 53 -5.93 -6.71 -7.63
CA ILE A 53 -7.05 -7.40 -7.00
C ILE A 53 -8.27 -6.49 -7.05
N SER A 54 -9.40 -6.98 -7.58
CA SER A 54 -10.64 -6.22 -7.67
C SER A 54 -11.12 -5.71 -6.32
N THR A 55 -11.64 -4.51 -6.30
CA THR A 55 -12.29 -3.92 -5.12
C THR A 55 -13.72 -4.45 -4.89
N GLY A 56 -14.23 -5.27 -5.80
CA GLY A 56 -15.64 -5.68 -5.82
C GLY A 56 -16.58 -4.62 -6.40
N SER A 57 -16.07 -3.44 -6.72
CA SER A 57 -16.82 -2.35 -7.34
C SER A 57 -16.26 -2.02 -8.73
N LEU A 58 -16.98 -2.37 -9.78
CA LEU A 58 -16.55 -2.14 -11.17
C LEU A 58 -16.19 -0.67 -11.43
N SER A 59 -16.96 0.27 -10.89
CA SER A 59 -16.69 1.70 -11.07
C SER A 59 -15.41 2.16 -10.38
N LEU A 60 -15.08 1.61 -9.22
CA LEU A 60 -13.83 1.92 -8.52
C LEU A 60 -12.63 1.24 -9.22
N ASP A 61 -12.80 0.00 -9.68
CA ASP A 61 -11.77 -0.72 -10.44
C ASP A 61 -11.39 0.02 -11.73
N LEU A 62 -12.38 0.56 -12.44
CA LEU A 62 -12.16 1.42 -13.62
C LEU A 62 -11.47 2.74 -13.23
N ALA A 63 -11.86 3.35 -12.11
CA ALA A 63 -11.24 4.60 -11.64
C ALA A 63 -9.77 4.42 -11.21
N LEU A 64 -9.40 3.22 -10.76
CA LEU A 64 -8.01 2.84 -10.46
C LEU A 64 -7.18 2.58 -11.73
N GLY A 65 -7.81 2.37 -12.88
CA GLY A 65 -7.17 2.29 -14.19
C GLY A 65 -6.54 0.94 -14.52
N ILE A 66 -6.36 0.05 -13.54
CA ILE A 66 -5.72 -1.28 -13.69
C ILE A 66 -6.66 -2.43 -13.30
N GLY A 67 -7.94 -2.13 -13.09
CA GLY A 67 -8.94 -3.16 -12.75
C GLY A 67 -8.98 -3.53 -11.27
N GLY A 68 -8.38 -2.75 -10.37
CA GLY A 68 -8.39 -3.01 -8.94
C GLY A 68 -7.24 -2.36 -8.20
N VAL A 69 -6.98 -2.88 -7.00
CA VAL A 69 -5.89 -2.45 -6.12
C VAL A 69 -4.57 -3.09 -6.57
N PRO A 70 -3.47 -2.32 -6.79
CA PRO A 70 -2.21 -2.85 -7.32
C PRO A 70 -1.51 -3.80 -6.35
N ARG A 71 -1.06 -4.96 -6.84
CA ARG A 71 -0.21 -5.88 -6.08
C ARG A 71 1.15 -5.26 -5.78
N GLY A 72 1.73 -5.65 -4.66
CA GLY A 72 3.04 -5.16 -4.24
C GLY A 72 3.04 -3.69 -3.83
N ARG A 73 1.89 -3.14 -3.40
CA ARG A 73 1.74 -1.74 -3.02
C ARG A 73 1.04 -1.56 -1.68
N ILE A 74 1.35 -0.41 -1.06
CA ILE A 74 0.67 0.07 0.13
C ILE A 74 -0.50 0.94 -0.31
N VAL A 75 -1.66 0.71 0.30
CA VAL A 75 -2.92 1.40 0.02
C VAL A 75 -3.46 2.01 1.31
N GLU A 76 -3.96 3.22 1.25
CA GLU A 76 -4.68 3.86 2.35
C GLU A 76 -6.15 4.06 1.96
N ILE A 77 -7.06 3.50 2.76
CA ILE A 77 -8.50 3.74 2.68
C ILE A 77 -8.88 4.58 3.89
N TYR A 78 -9.35 5.80 3.69
CA TYR A 78 -9.65 6.70 4.79
C TYR A 78 -10.97 7.43 4.61
N GLY A 79 -11.54 7.90 5.70
CA GLY A 79 -12.81 8.62 5.72
C GLY A 79 -13.43 8.69 7.10
N PRO A 80 -14.60 9.36 7.25
CA PRO A 80 -15.36 9.39 8.47
C PRO A 80 -15.80 8.00 8.94
N GLU A 81 -16.33 7.93 10.13
CA GLU A 81 -16.96 6.70 10.63
C GLU A 81 -18.15 6.28 9.77
N SER A 82 -18.43 4.98 9.75
CA SER A 82 -19.58 4.39 9.05
C SER A 82 -19.71 4.75 7.56
N CYS A 83 -18.60 5.06 6.88
CA CYS A 83 -18.58 5.35 5.45
C CYS A 83 -18.18 4.14 4.58
N GLY A 84 -17.98 2.94 5.15
CA GLY A 84 -17.72 1.70 4.42
C GLY A 84 -16.25 1.38 4.16
N LYS A 85 -15.31 1.92 4.95
CA LYS A 85 -13.86 1.63 4.80
C LYS A 85 -13.57 0.13 4.98
N THR A 86 -13.99 -0.43 6.12
CA THR A 86 -13.87 -1.85 6.44
C THR A 86 -14.58 -2.72 5.39
N THR A 87 -15.78 -2.32 4.97
CA THR A 87 -16.53 -3.00 3.90
C THR A 87 -15.72 -3.11 2.61
N LEU A 88 -15.10 -2.01 2.17
CA LEU A 88 -14.27 -1.99 0.96
C LEU A 88 -13.04 -2.90 1.12
N ALA A 89 -12.36 -2.84 2.26
CA ALA A 89 -11.20 -3.70 2.54
C ALA A 89 -11.58 -5.19 2.53
N LEU A 90 -12.71 -5.55 3.14
CA LEU A 90 -13.22 -6.93 3.15
C LEU A 90 -13.60 -7.42 1.75
N HIS A 91 -14.13 -6.56 0.87
CA HIS A 91 -14.35 -6.93 -0.53
C HIS A 91 -13.05 -7.22 -1.29
N VAL A 92 -11.97 -6.47 -1.01
CA VAL A 92 -10.65 -6.78 -1.58
C VAL A 92 -10.14 -8.13 -1.06
N VAL A 93 -10.29 -8.41 0.24
CA VAL A 93 -9.97 -9.72 0.85
C VAL A 93 -10.76 -10.84 0.17
N ALA A 94 -12.09 -10.70 0.06
CA ALA A 94 -12.94 -11.69 -0.59
C ALA A 94 -12.55 -11.93 -2.05
N SER A 95 -12.16 -10.86 -2.77
CA SER A 95 -11.69 -10.95 -4.15
C SER A 95 -10.35 -11.68 -4.25
N ALA A 96 -9.41 -11.44 -3.32
CA ALA A 96 -8.15 -12.17 -3.22
C ALA A 96 -8.38 -13.67 -3.01
N GLN A 97 -9.21 -14.04 -2.03
CA GLN A 97 -9.52 -15.42 -1.70
C GLN A 97 -10.23 -16.15 -2.86
N LYS A 98 -11.15 -15.48 -3.59
CA LYS A 98 -11.78 -16.03 -4.80
C LYS A 98 -10.77 -16.35 -5.90
N GLY A 99 -9.65 -15.62 -5.94
CA GLY A 99 -8.52 -15.89 -6.85
C GLY A 99 -7.59 -16.99 -6.34
N GLY A 100 -7.89 -17.65 -5.22
CA GLY A 100 -7.05 -18.65 -4.59
C GLY A 100 -5.91 -18.07 -3.75
N GLY A 101 -5.99 -16.77 -3.43
CA GLY A 101 -4.99 -16.06 -2.61
C GLY A 101 -5.27 -16.15 -1.12
N GLU A 102 -4.24 -15.91 -0.33
CA GLU A 102 -4.26 -15.90 1.13
C GLU A 102 -4.34 -14.48 1.68
N ALA A 103 -5.07 -14.28 2.78
CA ALA A 103 -5.25 -12.96 3.37
C ALA A 103 -5.12 -12.98 4.89
N ALA A 104 -4.69 -11.84 5.44
CA ALA A 104 -4.66 -11.59 6.88
C ALA A 104 -5.33 -10.28 7.24
N TYR A 105 -5.93 -10.24 8.41
CA TYR A 105 -6.58 -9.07 8.98
C TYR A 105 -6.00 -8.77 10.37
N ILE A 106 -5.43 -7.60 10.53
CA ILE A 106 -4.89 -7.09 11.80
C ILE A 106 -5.96 -6.16 12.39
N ASP A 107 -6.77 -6.71 13.27
CA ASP A 107 -7.92 -6.05 13.89
C ASP A 107 -7.48 -5.34 15.18
N VAL A 108 -6.99 -4.13 15.04
CA VAL A 108 -6.52 -3.30 16.16
C VAL A 108 -7.68 -2.65 16.91
N GLU A 109 -8.83 -2.49 16.26
CA GLU A 109 -10.05 -1.94 16.87
C GLU A 109 -10.87 -3.02 17.60
N HIS A 110 -10.55 -4.32 17.43
CA HIS A 110 -11.32 -5.47 17.96
C HIS A 110 -12.79 -5.43 17.53
N ALA A 111 -13.06 -5.01 16.31
CA ALA A 111 -14.39 -4.69 15.81
C ALA A 111 -14.82 -5.51 14.57
N LEU A 112 -14.00 -6.47 14.14
CA LEU A 112 -14.33 -7.32 13.00
C LEU A 112 -15.47 -8.27 13.37
N GLU A 113 -16.61 -8.13 12.70
CA GLU A 113 -17.77 -9.01 12.85
C GLU A 113 -17.70 -10.17 11.82
N PRO A 114 -17.51 -11.43 12.27
CA PRO A 114 -17.34 -12.56 11.34
C PRO A 114 -18.57 -12.82 10.47
N ALA A 115 -19.79 -12.63 11.00
CA ALA A 115 -21.01 -12.79 10.23
C ALA A 115 -21.11 -11.78 9.10
N TYR A 116 -20.71 -10.53 9.34
CA TYR A 116 -20.66 -9.50 8.33
C TYR A 116 -19.60 -9.77 7.25
N ALA A 117 -18.39 -10.18 7.66
CA ALA A 117 -17.32 -10.56 6.71
C ALA A 117 -17.77 -11.70 5.79
N ARG A 118 -18.42 -12.75 6.36
CA ARG A 118 -18.97 -13.87 5.59
C ARG A 118 -20.04 -13.40 4.61
N ALA A 119 -20.93 -12.48 5.02
CA ALA A 119 -21.97 -11.92 4.15
C ALA A 119 -21.40 -11.14 2.96
N LEU A 120 -20.20 -10.54 3.10
CA LEU A 120 -19.46 -9.88 2.03
C LEU A 120 -18.69 -10.86 1.12
N GLY A 121 -18.71 -12.16 1.43
CA GLY A 121 -18.09 -13.22 0.65
C GLY A 121 -16.66 -13.54 1.08
N VAL A 122 -16.23 -13.11 2.26
CA VAL A 122 -14.96 -13.52 2.85
C VAL A 122 -15.06 -14.96 3.34
N ASP A 123 -14.11 -15.78 2.99
CA ASP A 123 -13.90 -17.10 3.59
C ASP A 123 -13.21 -16.90 4.96
N ILE A 124 -14.04 -16.85 5.99
CA ILE A 124 -13.58 -16.58 7.37
C ILE A 124 -12.83 -17.75 7.98
N ASP A 125 -13.03 -18.97 7.48
CA ASP A 125 -12.38 -20.18 8.00
C ASP A 125 -10.90 -20.22 7.55
N ASN A 126 -10.56 -19.53 6.46
CA ASN A 126 -9.20 -19.39 5.94
C ASN A 126 -8.62 -17.97 6.09
N LEU A 127 -9.33 -17.04 6.73
CA LEU A 127 -8.80 -15.70 7.02
C LEU A 127 -7.94 -15.71 8.28
N LEU A 128 -6.67 -15.38 8.16
CA LEU A 128 -5.81 -15.15 9.31
C LEU A 128 -6.22 -13.86 10.03
N ILE A 129 -6.45 -13.94 11.34
CA ILE A 129 -6.77 -12.77 12.17
C ILE A 129 -5.75 -12.61 13.28
N SER A 130 -5.36 -11.36 13.55
CA SER A 130 -4.53 -10.99 14.70
C SER A 130 -5.12 -9.76 15.38
N GLN A 131 -5.15 -9.78 16.71
CA GLN A 131 -5.67 -8.69 17.56
C GLN A 131 -4.56 -8.25 18.53
N PRO A 132 -3.60 -7.45 18.06
CA PRO A 132 -2.45 -7.04 18.84
C PRO A 132 -2.79 -5.94 19.84
N ASP A 133 -2.14 -5.95 21.01
CA ASP A 133 -2.33 -4.96 22.07
C ASP A 133 -1.60 -3.64 21.79
N THR A 134 -0.52 -3.66 21.01
CA THR A 134 0.30 -2.46 20.72
C THR A 134 0.50 -2.25 19.23
N GLY A 135 0.73 -0.99 18.86
CA GLY A 135 1.02 -0.60 17.48
C GLY A 135 2.32 -1.22 16.95
N GLU A 136 3.34 -1.37 17.82
CA GLU A 136 4.58 -2.06 17.47
C GLU A 136 4.31 -3.51 17.11
N GLN A 137 3.54 -4.22 17.93
CA GLN A 137 3.17 -5.63 17.69
C GLN A 137 2.36 -5.77 16.39
N ALA A 138 1.38 -4.89 16.15
CA ALA A 138 0.59 -4.89 14.92
C ALA A 138 1.46 -4.78 13.67
N LEU A 139 2.41 -3.85 13.68
CA LEU A 139 3.28 -3.58 12.53
C LEU A 139 4.38 -4.63 12.36
N GLU A 140 4.88 -5.22 13.46
CA GLU A 140 5.84 -6.33 13.42
C GLU A 140 5.19 -7.62 12.88
N ILE A 141 4.00 -7.96 13.34
CA ILE A 141 3.21 -9.08 12.79
C ILE A 141 2.97 -8.86 11.30
N THR A 142 2.54 -7.67 10.91
CA THR A 142 2.36 -7.32 9.49
C THR A 142 3.64 -7.50 8.70
N GLU A 143 4.79 -7.02 9.20
CA GLU A 143 6.08 -7.18 8.53
C GLU A 143 6.45 -8.65 8.34
N GLN A 144 6.27 -9.49 9.37
CA GLN A 144 6.57 -10.92 9.31
C GLN A 144 5.67 -11.66 8.31
N LEU A 145 4.36 -11.36 8.33
CA LEU A 145 3.39 -11.94 7.40
C LEU A 145 3.71 -11.56 5.95
N VAL A 146 3.97 -10.29 5.66
CA VAL A 146 4.34 -9.85 4.31
C VAL A 146 5.68 -10.45 3.88
N ARG A 147 6.64 -10.54 4.78
CA ARG A 147 7.98 -11.11 4.50
C ARG A 147 7.94 -12.60 4.17
N SER A 148 6.94 -13.34 4.64
CA SER A 148 6.75 -14.74 4.28
C SER A 148 6.55 -14.97 2.78
N GLY A 149 6.02 -13.96 2.07
CA GLY A 149 5.68 -14.06 0.64
C GLY A 149 4.49 -14.96 0.34
N ALA A 150 3.78 -15.43 1.37
CA ALA A 150 2.64 -16.34 1.22
C ALA A 150 1.29 -15.62 1.14
N LEU A 151 1.24 -14.31 1.47
CA LEU A 151 -0.01 -13.55 1.53
C LEU A 151 -0.16 -12.61 0.33
N ASP A 152 -1.37 -12.55 -0.18
CA ASP A 152 -1.78 -11.62 -1.23
C ASP A 152 -2.25 -10.28 -0.68
N VAL A 153 -2.93 -10.30 0.48
CA VAL A 153 -3.49 -9.09 1.11
C VAL A 153 -3.30 -9.15 2.62
N VAL A 154 -2.85 -8.04 3.20
CA VAL A 154 -2.90 -7.79 4.65
C VAL A 154 -3.66 -6.49 4.88
N VAL A 155 -4.67 -6.52 5.74
CA VAL A 155 -5.44 -5.34 6.17
C VAL A 155 -5.05 -4.98 7.59
N ILE A 156 -4.83 -3.69 7.87
CA ILE A 156 -4.65 -3.12 9.21
C ILE A 156 -5.83 -2.18 9.50
N ASP A 157 -6.68 -2.53 10.44
CA ASP A 157 -7.85 -1.75 10.85
C ASP A 157 -7.78 -1.41 12.36
N SER A 158 -7.46 -0.19 12.73
CA SER A 158 -7.10 0.95 11.92
C SER A 158 -5.80 1.63 12.42
N VAL A 159 -5.21 2.51 11.59
CA VAL A 159 -4.04 3.33 12.01
C VAL A 159 -4.36 4.20 13.21
N ALA A 160 -5.62 4.64 13.34
CA ALA A 160 -6.07 5.48 14.45
C ALA A 160 -6.05 4.75 15.80
N ALA A 161 -6.13 3.42 15.79
CA ALA A 161 -6.14 2.57 16.98
C ALA A 161 -4.73 2.03 17.34
N LEU A 162 -3.71 2.29 16.52
CA LEU A 162 -2.34 1.88 16.82
C LEU A 162 -1.82 2.61 18.06
N LEU A 163 -1.90 1.95 19.21
CA LEU A 163 -1.43 2.45 20.49
C LEU A 163 0.05 2.07 20.67
N PRO A 164 0.98 3.04 20.76
CA PRO A 164 2.38 2.75 21.05
C PRO A 164 2.54 2.15 22.46
N ARG A 165 3.49 1.24 22.63
CA ARG A 165 3.78 0.62 23.94
C ARG A 165 4.05 1.67 25.02
N SER A 166 4.80 2.72 24.70
CA SER A 166 5.10 3.81 25.63
C SER A 166 3.84 4.58 26.09
N GLU A 167 2.78 4.58 25.29
CA GLU A 167 1.50 5.20 25.64
C GLU A 167 0.64 4.22 26.47
N LEU A 168 0.74 2.92 26.19
CA LEU A 168 0.07 1.88 26.96
C LEU A 168 0.63 1.78 28.40
N GLU A 169 1.95 1.91 28.56
CA GLU A 169 2.65 1.81 29.85
C GLU A 169 2.71 3.15 30.62
N GLY A 170 2.38 4.27 29.94
CA GLY A 170 2.38 5.62 30.52
C GLY A 170 1.16 5.91 31.41
N GLU A 171 1.24 7.02 32.14
CA GLU A 171 0.09 7.48 32.96
C GLU A 171 -0.98 8.18 32.10
N MET A 172 -2.23 8.07 32.54
CA MET A 172 -3.34 8.77 31.88
C MET A 172 -3.11 10.29 31.89
N GLY A 173 -3.06 10.89 30.69
CA GLY A 173 -2.83 12.33 30.53
C GLY A 173 -1.41 12.72 30.12
N GLU A 174 -0.48 11.78 30.06
CA GLU A 174 0.83 12.04 29.46
C GLU A 174 0.73 12.34 27.97
N SER A 175 1.50 13.33 27.52
CA SER A 175 1.47 13.77 26.12
C SER A 175 2.39 12.91 25.26
N SER A 176 1.80 12.06 24.41
CA SER A 176 2.50 11.18 23.45
C SER A 176 2.62 11.77 22.05
N VAL A 177 2.78 13.10 21.96
CA VAL A 177 2.76 13.78 20.65
C VAL A 177 3.82 13.20 19.69
N GLY A 178 3.34 12.68 18.56
CA GLY A 178 4.19 12.23 17.47
C GLY A 178 4.78 10.82 17.60
N VAL A 179 4.52 10.07 18.66
CA VAL A 179 5.03 8.68 18.82
C VAL A 179 4.47 7.77 17.73
N VAL A 180 3.15 7.79 17.52
CA VAL A 180 2.50 7.03 16.42
C VAL A 180 3.07 7.43 15.05
N ALA A 181 3.35 8.71 14.81
CA ALA A 181 3.91 9.17 13.55
C ALA A 181 5.35 8.64 13.32
N ARG A 182 6.16 8.54 14.37
CA ARG A 182 7.51 7.94 14.31
C ARG A 182 7.43 6.45 14.05
N LEU A 183 6.56 5.74 14.77
CA LEU A 183 6.30 4.31 14.62
C LEU A 183 5.88 4.00 13.17
N MET A 184 4.88 4.69 12.65
CA MET A 184 4.43 4.55 11.25
C MET A 184 5.54 4.86 10.24
N SER A 185 6.32 5.90 10.47
CA SER A 185 7.44 6.26 9.58
C SER A 185 8.52 5.17 9.55
N GLN A 186 8.81 4.55 10.67
CA GLN A 186 9.78 3.45 10.78
C GLN A 186 9.25 2.17 10.10
N ALA A 187 8.02 1.78 10.41
CA ALA A 187 7.38 0.60 9.84
C ALA A 187 7.24 0.69 8.32
N LEU A 188 6.75 1.81 7.80
CA LEU A 188 6.54 1.99 6.36
C LEU A 188 7.84 1.95 5.56
N ARG A 189 8.96 2.44 6.11
CA ARG A 189 10.27 2.30 5.47
C ARG A 189 10.71 0.85 5.33
N LYS A 190 10.40 0.00 6.32
CA LYS A 190 10.69 -1.44 6.27
C LYS A 190 9.72 -2.15 5.32
N LEU A 191 8.42 -1.88 5.45
CA LEU A 191 7.37 -2.53 4.67
C LEU A 191 7.47 -2.25 3.17
N ALA A 192 7.75 -1.02 2.76
CA ALA A 192 7.73 -0.63 1.34
C ALA A 192 8.60 -1.51 0.45
N GLY A 193 9.82 -1.85 0.92
CA GLY A 193 10.73 -2.71 0.17
C GLY A 193 10.31 -4.17 0.13
N VAL A 194 9.70 -4.67 1.20
CA VAL A 194 9.23 -6.06 1.30
C VAL A 194 7.95 -6.25 0.50
N VAL A 195 6.98 -5.37 0.68
CA VAL A 195 5.70 -5.35 -0.05
C VAL A 195 5.91 -5.40 -1.56
N SER A 196 6.81 -4.56 -2.09
CA SER A 196 7.13 -4.54 -3.52
C SER A 196 7.73 -5.86 -4.03
N LYS A 197 8.54 -6.55 -3.20
CA LYS A 197 9.20 -7.81 -3.57
C LYS A 197 8.28 -9.01 -3.50
N THR A 198 7.38 -9.05 -2.54
CA THR A 198 6.48 -10.19 -2.30
C THR A 198 5.20 -10.14 -3.15
N GLY A 199 4.88 -8.98 -3.74
CA GLY A 199 3.61 -8.79 -4.45
C GLY A 199 2.39 -8.66 -3.52
N CYS A 200 2.57 -8.69 -2.20
CA CYS A 200 1.50 -8.54 -1.23
C CYS A 200 0.93 -7.11 -1.25
N ILE A 201 -0.38 -6.97 -1.11
CA ILE A 201 -1.06 -5.68 -0.91
C ILE A 201 -1.18 -5.44 0.59
N VAL A 202 -0.76 -4.26 1.06
CA VAL A 202 -0.98 -3.86 2.45
C VAL A 202 -1.95 -2.68 2.49
N ILE A 203 -3.15 -2.92 3.04
CA ILE A 203 -4.21 -1.93 3.16
C ILE A 203 -4.21 -1.38 4.58
N PHE A 204 -4.00 -0.08 4.70
CA PHE A 204 -4.19 0.66 5.95
C PHE A 204 -5.55 1.35 5.93
N ILE A 205 -6.42 0.99 6.85
CA ILE A 205 -7.65 1.73 7.11
C ILE A 205 -7.32 2.88 8.05
N ASN A 206 -7.85 4.08 7.77
CA ASN A 206 -7.58 5.25 8.58
C ASN A 206 -8.84 6.09 8.80
N GLN A 207 -8.90 6.74 9.94
CA GLN A 207 -9.98 7.67 10.28
C GLN A 207 -9.61 9.09 9.83
N LEU A 208 -10.59 9.98 9.80
CA LEU A 208 -10.38 11.41 9.66
C LEU A 208 -10.46 12.09 11.02
N ARG A 209 -9.59 13.06 11.23
CA ARG A 209 -9.57 13.96 12.38
C ARG A 209 -9.55 15.39 11.87
N GLU A 210 -10.05 16.30 12.65
CA GLU A 210 -9.99 17.72 12.36
C GLU A 210 -8.85 18.36 13.17
N LYS A 211 -8.07 19.20 12.52
CA LYS A 211 -7.05 20.03 13.18
C LYS A 211 -7.75 21.22 13.84
N ILE A 212 -7.58 21.35 15.14
CA ILE A 212 -8.05 22.50 15.90
C ILE A 212 -7.27 23.75 15.45
N GLY A 213 -7.97 24.88 15.26
CA GLY A 213 -7.36 26.18 14.97
C GLY A 213 -7.04 26.46 13.49
N VAL A 214 -7.45 25.60 12.55
CA VAL A 214 -7.35 25.91 11.12
C VAL A 214 -8.53 26.75 10.66
N MET A 215 -8.33 28.07 10.56
CA MET A 215 -9.39 29.00 10.12
C MET A 215 -9.56 29.05 8.60
N TYR A 216 -8.51 28.70 7.82
CA TYR A 216 -8.53 28.68 6.37
C TYR A 216 -7.95 27.40 5.81
N GLY A 217 -8.51 26.88 4.72
CA GLY A 217 -8.11 25.62 4.08
C GLY A 217 -8.85 24.40 4.61
N ASN A 218 -8.35 23.20 4.27
CA ASN A 218 -8.96 21.95 4.72
C ASN A 218 -8.42 21.54 6.11
N PRO A 219 -9.23 21.52 7.16
CA PRO A 219 -8.83 21.11 8.50
C PRO A 219 -8.64 19.60 8.63
N GLU A 220 -9.17 18.81 7.69
CA GLU A 220 -9.16 17.35 7.78
C GLU A 220 -7.74 16.78 7.67
N THR A 221 -7.43 15.85 8.55
CA THR A 221 -6.17 15.11 8.56
C THR A 221 -6.38 13.67 8.98
N THR A 222 -5.45 12.80 8.60
CA THR A 222 -5.44 11.41 9.05
C THR A 222 -4.41 11.22 10.15
N PRO A 223 -4.68 10.41 11.22
CA PRO A 223 -3.70 9.97 12.21
C PRO A 223 -2.49 9.26 11.60
N GLY A 224 -1.45 9.05 12.41
CA GLY A 224 -0.23 8.35 11.96
C GLY A 224 0.78 9.24 11.22
N GLY A 225 0.59 10.55 11.20
CA GLY A 225 1.53 11.51 10.60
C GLY A 225 1.45 11.58 9.08
N ARG A 226 2.57 11.99 8.44
CA ARG A 226 2.62 12.19 6.98
C ARG A 226 3.16 10.98 6.21
N ALA A 227 3.81 10.02 6.89
CA ALA A 227 4.53 8.94 6.24
C ALA A 227 3.62 8.10 5.34
N LEU A 228 2.44 7.70 5.83
CA LEU A 228 1.51 6.88 5.04
C LEU A 228 1.07 7.59 3.74
N LYS A 229 0.87 8.90 3.78
CA LYS A 229 0.51 9.69 2.57
C LYS A 229 1.58 9.63 1.48
N TYR A 230 2.85 9.51 1.87
CA TYR A 230 3.97 9.39 0.93
C TYR A 230 4.17 7.96 0.44
N PHE A 231 4.13 6.99 1.36
CA PHE A 231 4.40 5.59 1.04
C PHE A 231 3.24 4.87 0.34
N ALA A 232 2.00 5.26 0.61
CA ALA A 232 0.86 4.70 -0.11
C ALA A 232 0.92 5.05 -1.60
N SER A 233 0.82 4.03 -2.46
CA SER A 233 0.68 4.21 -3.91
C SER A 233 -0.74 4.63 -4.27
N VAL A 234 -1.73 4.05 -3.60
CA VAL A 234 -3.15 4.38 -3.79
C VAL A 234 -3.72 4.94 -2.49
N ARG A 235 -4.50 6.02 -2.61
CA ARG A 235 -5.25 6.60 -1.50
C ARG A 235 -6.69 6.85 -1.90
N ILE A 236 -7.62 6.29 -1.14
CA ILE A 236 -9.06 6.34 -1.41
C ILE A 236 -9.76 7.08 -0.27
N ASP A 237 -10.40 8.22 -0.58
CA ASP A 237 -11.25 8.98 0.34
C ASP A 237 -12.69 8.46 0.24
N MET A 238 -13.21 7.93 1.35
CA MET A 238 -14.54 7.35 1.46
C MET A 238 -15.49 8.33 2.15
N ARG A 239 -16.63 8.64 1.51
CA ARG A 239 -17.63 9.55 2.06
C ARG A 239 -19.04 8.99 1.87
N ARG A 240 -19.82 8.90 2.96
CA ARG A 240 -21.24 8.63 2.86
C ARG A 240 -21.93 9.83 2.22
N ILE A 241 -22.69 9.60 1.15
CA ILE A 241 -23.44 10.62 0.43
C ILE A 241 -24.91 10.61 0.87
N GLU A 242 -25.46 9.40 1.00
CA GLU A 242 -26.90 9.22 1.20
C GLU A 242 -27.15 7.95 2.01
N THR A 243 -28.17 7.97 2.85
CA THR A 243 -28.71 6.77 3.50
C THR A 243 -29.88 6.24 2.68
N LEU A 244 -29.77 4.99 2.24
CA LEU A 244 -30.81 4.32 1.48
C LEU A 244 -31.88 3.81 2.43
N LYS A 245 -33.15 4.06 2.10
CA LYS A 245 -34.30 3.68 2.93
C LYS A 245 -35.31 2.90 2.10
N ASN A 246 -35.99 1.96 2.76
CA ASN A 246 -37.17 1.31 2.27
C ASN A 246 -38.33 1.68 3.23
N GLY A 247 -39.16 2.66 2.85
CA GLY A 247 -40.08 3.31 3.76
C GLY A 247 -39.37 4.03 4.91
N SER A 248 -39.60 3.62 6.15
CA SER A 248 -38.93 4.15 7.36
C SER A 248 -37.65 3.40 7.72
N GLU A 249 -37.40 2.22 7.13
CA GLU A 249 -36.26 1.37 7.47
C GLU A 249 -35.03 1.76 6.69
N MET A 250 -33.88 1.87 7.38
CA MET A 250 -32.57 2.08 6.75
C MET A 250 -32.02 0.74 6.24
N ILE A 251 -31.86 0.63 4.93
CA ILE A 251 -31.38 -0.60 4.27
C ILE A 251 -29.91 -0.52 3.83
N GLY A 252 -29.29 0.66 3.84
CA GLY A 252 -27.90 0.80 3.45
C GLY A 252 -27.48 2.25 3.27
N ASN A 253 -26.25 2.42 2.77
CA ASN A 253 -25.67 3.73 2.49
C ASN A 253 -25.10 3.78 1.08
N ARG A 254 -25.30 4.91 0.40
CA ARG A 254 -24.55 5.25 -0.80
C ARG A 254 -23.29 5.96 -0.41
N THR A 255 -22.15 5.41 -0.84
CA THR A 255 -20.83 5.94 -0.52
C THR A 255 -20.10 6.37 -1.79
N ARG A 256 -19.43 7.52 -1.72
CA ARG A 256 -18.49 7.96 -2.74
C ARG A 256 -17.09 7.53 -2.34
N ALA A 257 -16.43 6.75 -3.18
CA ALA A 257 -15.00 6.46 -3.11
C ALA A 257 -14.27 7.38 -4.11
N LYS A 258 -13.40 8.25 -3.62
CA LYS A 258 -12.60 9.17 -4.46
C LYS A 258 -11.15 8.75 -4.42
N VAL A 259 -10.58 8.42 -5.57
CA VAL A 259 -9.15 8.16 -5.71
C VAL A 259 -8.41 9.50 -5.64
N ILE A 260 -7.63 9.70 -4.56
CA ILE A 260 -6.91 10.95 -4.29
C ILE A 260 -5.46 10.84 -4.75
N LYS A 261 -4.92 9.63 -4.75
CA LYS A 261 -3.58 9.30 -5.25
C LYS A 261 -3.66 7.94 -5.92
N ASN A 262 -3.00 7.84 -7.08
CA ASN A 262 -2.87 6.60 -7.84
C ASN A 262 -1.55 6.62 -8.63
#